data_c78d473876502893cc6f8e7375b7b530
#
_entry.id   c78d473876502893cc6f8e7375b7b530
#
_cell.length_a   1.000
_cell.length_b   1.000
_cell.length_c   1.000
_cell.angle_alpha   90.00
_cell.angle_beta   90.00
_cell.angle_gamma   90.00
#
_symmetry.space_group_name_H-M   'P 1'
#
loop_
_entity.id
_entity.type
_entity.pdbx_description
1 polymer ?
#
loop_
_entity_poly.entity_id
_entity_poly.type
_entity_poly.pdbx_seq_one_letter_code
_entity_poly.pdbx_strand_id
1 'polypeptide(L)'
;MALVVPAASADTIHLKNGHTIVADHVHENGNHYEYNIGDDSYAIPKSLVDHVEGGAPPAATAPGDKTAGLPVFTPTDTLASEGDLFSRIVHDAKVDPDAVSSLESKGNAELSATADFIAGKFEFEHGNIATARRYFDTALRFQPENSTILVYYAALLVRTGNAGQALPLAQRAVQAAPDSPDAYTMLGYAQFACDRTKEAVASWKRSVALRPDSTVQQLLAKAQREQSAETDFTERESSHFVLHYEGKQTSEAFRSQILAALESDYDDLTRDLGTPPHDDIQVTLYTEQAFFDVTRAPSWSGAINDGKLRIPINGLTSMTPELARVLKHELAHSFINQLSAGRCPMWLHEGIAQLLEPKSLGSDGRPLAQLFAAQHNIPLNALEGSFMAFSGAQAYAAYAESLAVVSYINDTYGMGDIQRILQLLSQGSSSEAALRATIHCDYGDLQAEVAKYLADKYGT
;
A
#
# COMPACT_ATOMS: atom_id res chain seq x y z
N MET A 1 40.35 17.29 -3.78
CA MET A 1 39.47 18.12 -4.60
C MET A 1 38.19 17.32 -4.72
N ALA A 2 37.23 17.60 -3.85
CA ALA A 2 35.96 16.85 -3.77
C ALA A 2 35.10 17.30 -4.95
N LEU A 3 34.75 16.37 -5.83
CA LEU A 3 33.73 16.57 -6.85
C LEU A 3 32.38 16.66 -6.14
N VAL A 4 31.87 17.87 -6.03
CA VAL A 4 30.47 18.10 -5.67
C VAL A 4 29.67 17.72 -6.93
N VAL A 5 29.01 16.56 -6.90
CA VAL A 5 28.00 16.21 -7.89
C VAL A 5 26.81 17.14 -7.60
N PRO A 6 26.38 18.00 -8.54
CA PRO A 6 25.20 18.81 -8.32
C PRO A 6 24.00 17.89 -8.17
N ALA A 7 23.18 18.12 -7.14
CA ALA A 7 21.88 17.49 -7.02
C ALA A 7 21.09 17.79 -8.30
N ALA A 8 20.69 16.76 -9.04
CA ALA A 8 19.85 16.92 -10.20
C ALA A 8 18.53 17.56 -9.76
N SER A 9 18.28 18.79 -10.23
CA SER A 9 17.00 19.45 -10.03
C SER A 9 16.05 18.94 -11.12
N ALA A 10 14.94 18.36 -10.74
CA ALA A 10 13.93 17.91 -11.69
C ALA A 10 13.01 19.11 -12.06
N ASP A 11 12.67 19.21 -13.33
CA ASP A 11 11.73 20.20 -13.84
C ASP A 11 10.30 19.64 -13.77
N THR A 12 9.31 20.51 -13.55
CA THR A 12 7.89 20.12 -13.52
C THR A 12 7.12 20.81 -14.63
N ILE A 13 6.50 20.05 -15.52
CA ILE A 13 5.62 20.56 -16.57
C ILE A 13 4.18 20.56 -16.04
N HIS A 14 3.57 21.71 -15.89
CA HIS A 14 2.17 21.87 -15.53
C HIS A 14 1.30 21.91 -16.79
N LEU A 15 0.31 21.00 -16.87
CA LEU A 15 -0.59 20.92 -18.01
C LEU A 15 -1.88 21.72 -17.74
N LYS A 16 -2.49 22.26 -18.81
CA LYS A 16 -3.76 23.01 -18.71
C LYS A 16 -4.94 22.23 -18.16
N ASN A 17 -4.86 20.91 -18.17
CA ASN A 17 -5.85 20.02 -17.56
C ASN A 17 -5.60 19.77 -16.06
N GLY A 18 -4.60 20.47 -15.48
CA GLY A 18 -4.23 20.36 -14.06
C GLY A 18 -3.27 19.21 -13.71
N HIS A 19 -2.80 18.43 -14.70
CA HIS A 19 -1.77 17.43 -14.49
C HIS A 19 -0.37 18.01 -14.47
N THR A 20 0.56 17.27 -13.85
CA THR A 20 1.97 17.62 -13.84
C THR A 20 2.81 16.44 -14.33
N ILE A 21 3.87 16.75 -15.11
CA ILE A 21 4.89 15.80 -15.52
C ILE A 21 6.18 16.23 -14.85
N VAL A 22 6.80 15.33 -14.07
CA VAL A 22 8.13 15.56 -13.50
C VAL A 22 9.16 14.96 -14.44
N ALA A 23 10.11 15.76 -14.88
CA ALA A 23 11.14 15.39 -15.85
C ALA A 23 12.52 15.78 -15.35
N ASP A 24 13.55 15.02 -15.74
CA ASP A 24 14.93 15.30 -15.34
C ASP A 24 15.44 16.61 -15.96
N HIS A 25 15.04 16.86 -17.20
CA HIS A 25 15.29 18.12 -17.92
C HIS A 25 14.16 18.40 -18.88
N VAL A 26 13.73 19.65 -18.94
CA VAL A 26 12.77 20.16 -19.92
C VAL A 26 13.43 21.25 -20.77
N HIS A 27 13.34 21.13 -22.08
CA HIS A 27 13.78 22.19 -22.97
C HIS A 27 12.72 22.50 -24.03
N GLU A 28 12.72 23.74 -24.46
CA GLU A 28 11.77 24.26 -25.44
C GLU A 28 12.29 23.99 -26.85
N ASN A 29 11.54 23.26 -27.67
CA ASN A 29 11.88 23.03 -29.07
C ASN A 29 10.70 23.36 -30.00
N GLY A 30 10.76 24.49 -30.68
CA GLY A 30 9.73 24.93 -31.59
C GLY A 30 8.34 25.03 -30.94
N ASN A 31 7.40 24.19 -31.33
CA ASN A 31 6.03 24.18 -30.81
C ASN A 31 5.79 23.10 -29.75
N HIS A 32 6.85 22.47 -29.24
CA HIS A 32 6.81 21.42 -28.23
C HIS A 32 7.76 21.73 -27.09
N TYR A 33 7.51 21.16 -25.91
CA TYR A 33 8.53 20.93 -24.90
C TYR A 33 9.03 19.51 -25.07
N GLU A 34 10.35 19.36 -25.20
CA GLU A 34 11.03 18.06 -25.12
C GLU A 34 11.51 17.87 -23.70
N TYR A 35 11.31 16.69 -23.16
CA TYR A 35 11.68 16.38 -21.78
C TYR A 35 12.15 14.94 -21.64
N ASN A 36 13.04 14.70 -20.68
CA ASN A 36 13.60 13.40 -20.42
C ASN A 36 13.08 12.86 -19.08
N ILE A 37 12.77 11.57 -19.05
CA ILE A 37 12.49 10.80 -17.84
C ILE A 37 13.41 9.57 -17.91
N GLY A 38 14.46 9.54 -17.07
CA GLY A 38 15.52 8.56 -17.21
C GLY A 38 16.23 8.67 -18.56
N ASP A 39 16.40 7.55 -19.26
CA ASP A 39 17.04 7.49 -20.57
C ASP A 39 16.08 7.77 -21.73
N ASP A 40 14.79 7.95 -21.46
CA ASP A 40 13.77 8.16 -22.49
C ASP A 40 13.52 9.65 -22.73
N SER A 41 13.34 10.03 -24.01
CA SER A 41 13.01 11.39 -24.43
C SER A 41 11.57 11.45 -24.95
N TYR A 42 10.84 12.44 -24.49
CA TYR A 42 9.44 12.67 -24.82
C TYR A 42 9.24 14.08 -25.35
N ALA A 43 8.13 14.30 -26.06
CA ALA A 43 7.74 15.61 -26.51
C ALA A 43 6.25 15.86 -26.24
N ILE A 44 5.91 17.05 -25.72
CA ILE A 44 4.53 17.47 -25.49
C ILE A 44 4.26 18.80 -26.18
N PRO A 45 3.13 18.94 -26.90
CA PRO A 45 2.76 20.22 -27.53
C PRO A 45 2.60 21.33 -26.49
N LYS A 46 3.15 22.51 -26.75
CA LYS A 46 2.99 23.70 -25.88
C LYS A 46 1.53 24.08 -25.66
N SER A 47 0.66 23.76 -26.58
CA SER A 47 -0.78 24.02 -26.45
C SER A 47 -1.42 23.29 -25.26
N LEU A 48 -0.84 22.20 -24.79
CA LEU A 48 -1.29 21.41 -23.62
C LEU A 48 -0.63 21.84 -22.31
N VAL A 49 0.48 22.58 -22.38
CA VAL A 49 1.25 23.02 -21.22
C VAL A 49 0.73 24.37 -20.74
N ASP A 50 0.53 24.52 -19.45
CA ASP A 50 0.24 25.79 -18.78
C ASP A 50 1.53 26.56 -18.50
N HIS A 51 2.45 25.93 -17.76
CA HIS A 51 3.80 26.45 -17.52
C HIS A 51 4.77 25.33 -17.15
N VAL A 52 6.07 25.64 -17.21
CA VAL A 52 7.16 24.75 -16.77
C VAL A 52 7.83 25.42 -15.56
N GLU A 53 7.93 24.69 -14.46
CA GLU A 53 8.58 25.13 -13.24
C GLU A 53 9.97 24.47 -13.18
N GLY A 54 11.05 25.28 -13.27
CA GLY A 54 12.43 24.80 -13.19
C GLY A 54 12.81 24.49 -11.75
N GLY A 55 13.51 23.35 -11.57
CA GLY A 55 13.73 22.73 -10.27
C GLY A 55 14.41 23.59 -9.21
N ALA A 56 13.64 23.94 -8.18
CA ALA A 56 14.16 24.03 -6.83
C ALA A 56 13.90 22.68 -6.12
N PRO A 57 14.78 22.21 -5.21
CA PRO A 57 14.49 20.99 -4.49
C PRO A 57 13.18 21.16 -3.73
N PRO A 58 12.23 20.23 -3.84
CA PRO A 58 10.97 20.31 -3.11
C PRO A 58 11.28 20.44 -1.62
N ALA A 59 10.73 21.46 -0.98
CA ALA A 59 10.77 21.61 0.47
C ALA A 59 10.25 20.30 1.07
N ALA A 60 11.05 19.69 1.94
CA ALA A 60 10.73 18.44 2.61
C ALA A 60 9.43 18.64 3.41
N THR A 61 8.31 18.27 2.81
CA THR A 61 7.09 17.98 3.54
C THR A 61 7.34 16.67 4.27
N ALA A 62 7.10 16.68 5.58
CA ALA A 62 7.21 15.51 6.43
C ALA A 62 6.56 14.29 5.74
N PRO A 63 7.17 13.08 5.87
CA PRO A 63 6.68 11.89 5.19
C PRO A 63 5.30 11.54 5.72
N GLY A 64 4.27 11.95 5.01
CA GLY A 64 2.96 11.33 5.14
C GLY A 64 3.07 9.93 4.58
N ASP A 65 2.75 8.97 5.40
CA ASP A 65 2.66 7.55 5.07
C ASP A 65 1.76 7.38 3.83
N LYS A 66 2.38 7.31 2.64
CA LYS A 66 1.69 7.09 1.37
C LYS A 66 2.00 5.67 0.88
N THR A 67 1.60 4.70 1.69
CA THR A 67 1.39 3.34 1.20
C THR A 67 0.37 3.39 0.05
N ALA A 68 0.54 2.55 -0.95
CA ALA A 68 -0.38 2.43 -2.10
C ALA A 68 -1.81 1.96 -1.71
N GLY A 69 -2.16 1.97 -0.44
CA GLY A 69 -3.48 1.66 0.10
C GLY A 69 -4.18 2.86 0.72
N LEU A 70 -5.30 2.61 1.36
CA LEU A 70 -5.95 3.60 2.20
C LEU A 70 -5.00 4.00 3.34
N PRO A 71 -4.88 5.31 3.69
CA PRO A 71 -4.11 5.74 4.84
C PRO A 71 -4.56 4.96 6.07
N VAL A 72 -3.61 4.57 6.91
CA VAL A 72 -3.93 3.86 8.14
C VAL A 72 -4.79 4.77 9.01
N PHE A 73 -6.02 4.35 9.27
CA PHE A 73 -6.90 5.05 10.19
C PHE A 73 -6.54 4.68 11.63
N THR A 74 -6.20 5.69 12.43
CA THR A 74 -6.02 5.55 13.87
C THR A 74 -7.18 6.26 14.54
N PRO A 75 -8.11 5.54 15.19
CA PRO A 75 -9.20 6.15 15.92
C PRO A 75 -8.69 7.06 17.05
N THR A 76 -9.41 8.11 17.34
CA THR A 76 -9.03 9.08 18.40
C THR A 76 -9.91 8.97 19.65
N ASP A 77 -11.06 8.29 19.54
CA ASP A 77 -11.96 8.06 20.66
C ASP A 77 -11.28 7.16 21.71
N THR A 78 -11.45 7.50 22.99
CA THR A 78 -10.90 6.78 24.14
C THR A 78 -12.01 6.33 25.07
N LEU A 79 -11.73 5.31 25.88
CA LEU A 79 -12.66 4.88 26.92
C LEU A 79 -12.46 5.66 28.22
N ALA A 80 -13.55 5.78 28.99
CA ALA A 80 -13.47 6.26 30.37
C ALA A 80 -12.48 5.39 31.16
N SER A 81 -11.66 6.00 32.01
CA SER A 81 -10.64 5.31 32.80
C SER A 81 -9.47 4.68 32.03
N GLU A 82 -9.36 4.86 30.69
CA GLU A 82 -8.25 4.31 29.90
C GLU A 82 -6.91 4.81 30.43
N GLY A 83 -6.75 6.12 30.65
CA GLY A 83 -5.52 6.72 31.14
C GLY A 83 -5.10 6.21 32.53
N ASP A 84 -6.08 6.01 33.42
CA ASP A 84 -5.83 5.55 34.79
C ASP A 84 -5.42 4.07 34.86
N LEU A 85 -5.88 3.27 33.90
CA LEU A 85 -5.60 1.83 33.86
C LEU A 85 -4.38 1.48 33.02
N PHE A 86 -3.99 2.32 32.08
CA PHE A 86 -2.90 2.03 31.15
C PHE A 86 -1.60 1.63 31.88
N SER A 87 -1.16 2.44 32.84
CA SER A 87 0.07 2.18 33.60
C SER A 87 0.00 0.93 34.51
N ARG A 88 -1.20 0.39 34.73
CA ARG A 88 -1.43 -0.85 35.49
C ARG A 88 -1.43 -2.09 34.60
N ILE A 89 -1.69 -1.93 33.31
CA ILE A 89 -1.84 -3.00 32.34
C ILE A 89 -0.60 -3.12 31.46
N VAL A 90 0.09 -1.99 31.18
CA VAL A 90 1.26 -1.98 30.31
C VAL A 90 2.50 -1.58 31.13
N HIS A 91 3.47 -2.51 31.21
CA HIS A 91 4.75 -2.32 31.87
C HIS A 91 5.88 -2.73 30.94
N ASP A 92 6.98 -1.96 30.94
CA ASP A 92 8.17 -2.26 30.14
C ASP A 92 7.85 -2.57 28.65
N ALA A 93 6.96 -1.77 28.06
CA ALA A 93 6.46 -1.95 26.71
C ALA A 93 5.84 -3.35 26.45
N LYS A 94 5.16 -3.91 27.43
CA LYS A 94 4.44 -5.18 27.33
C LYS A 94 3.13 -5.12 28.11
N VAL A 95 2.14 -5.84 27.59
CA VAL A 95 0.89 -6.09 28.33
C VAL A 95 1.16 -7.09 29.46
N ASP A 96 0.67 -6.78 30.65
CA ASP A 96 0.63 -7.70 31.80
C ASP A 96 -0.71 -8.49 31.80
N PRO A 97 -0.72 -9.77 31.40
CA PRO A 97 -1.95 -10.56 31.35
C PRO A 97 -2.57 -10.81 32.73
N ASP A 98 -1.75 -10.86 33.77
CA ASP A 98 -2.24 -11.09 35.14
C ASP A 98 -2.97 -9.85 35.65
N ALA A 99 -2.49 -8.65 35.30
CA ALA A 99 -3.17 -7.40 35.62
C ALA A 99 -4.53 -7.31 34.89
N VAL A 100 -4.61 -7.70 33.61
CA VAL A 100 -5.87 -7.76 32.84
C VAL A 100 -6.83 -8.72 33.54
N SER A 101 -6.43 -9.98 33.77
CA SER A 101 -7.24 -11.01 34.41
C SER A 101 -7.71 -10.61 35.82
N SER A 102 -6.85 -9.89 36.57
CA SER A 102 -7.23 -9.34 37.89
C SER A 102 -8.33 -8.30 37.80
N LEU A 103 -8.37 -7.49 36.73
CA LEU A 103 -9.42 -6.51 36.50
C LEU A 103 -10.74 -7.18 36.05
N GLU A 104 -10.66 -8.20 35.18
CA GLU A 104 -11.80 -9.00 34.76
C GLU A 104 -12.50 -9.69 35.95
N SER A 105 -11.70 -10.23 36.88
CA SER A 105 -12.22 -10.97 38.05
C SER A 105 -12.98 -10.10 39.05
N LYS A 106 -12.92 -8.77 38.97
CA LYS A 106 -13.67 -7.84 39.84
C LYS A 106 -15.14 -7.78 39.54
N GLY A 107 -15.62 -8.40 38.46
CA GLY A 107 -17.06 -8.46 38.12
C GLY A 107 -17.64 -7.14 37.65
N ASN A 108 -16.83 -6.14 37.32
CA ASN A 108 -17.25 -4.88 36.71
C ASN A 108 -17.02 -4.92 35.21
N ALA A 109 -18.11 -5.04 34.44
CA ALA A 109 -18.07 -5.17 32.99
C ALA A 109 -17.35 -4.00 32.29
N GLU A 110 -17.49 -2.78 32.80
CA GLU A 110 -16.83 -1.59 32.24
C GLU A 110 -15.31 -1.65 32.43
N LEU A 111 -14.86 -1.97 33.65
CA LEU A 111 -13.43 -2.10 33.95
C LEU A 111 -12.80 -3.27 33.18
N SER A 112 -13.51 -4.40 33.06
CA SER A 112 -13.04 -5.55 32.29
C SER A 112 -12.91 -5.19 30.81
N ALA A 113 -13.95 -4.61 30.21
CA ALA A 113 -13.91 -4.16 28.82
C ALA A 113 -12.77 -3.16 28.56
N THR A 114 -12.58 -2.20 29.46
CA THR A 114 -11.49 -1.20 29.33
C THR A 114 -10.13 -1.84 29.45
N ALA A 115 -9.94 -2.82 30.35
CA ALA A 115 -8.66 -3.54 30.50
C ALA A 115 -8.31 -4.31 29.22
N ASP A 116 -9.25 -5.09 28.70
CA ASP A 116 -9.05 -5.80 27.43
C ASP A 116 -8.86 -4.85 26.25
N PHE A 117 -9.58 -3.73 26.22
CA PHE A 117 -9.43 -2.73 25.17
C PHE A 117 -8.02 -2.12 25.18
N ILE A 118 -7.48 -1.73 26.34
CA ILE A 118 -6.12 -1.20 26.47
C ILE A 118 -5.10 -2.23 25.99
N ALA A 119 -5.23 -3.48 26.43
CA ALA A 119 -4.35 -4.56 25.98
C ALA A 119 -4.47 -4.78 24.48
N GLY A 120 -5.67 -4.84 23.92
CA GLY A 120 -5.93 -5.02 22.50
C GLY A 120 -5.38 -3.88 21.65
N LYS A 121 -5.58 -2.63 22.10
CA LYS A 121 -5.05 -1.43 21.43
C LYS A 121 -3.52 -1.44 21.42
N PHE A 122 -2.88 -1.70 22.55
CA PHE A 122 -1.43 -1.80 22.65
C PHE A 122 -0.88 -2.88 21.72
N GLU A 123 -1.43 -4.08 21.74
CA GLU A 123 -1.00 -5.18 20.87
C GLU A 123 -1.23 -4.88 19.38
N PHE A 124 -2.32 -4.19 19.03
CA PHE A 124 -2.59 -3.74 17.68
C PHE A 124 -1.57 -2.72 17.18
N GLU A 125 -1.23 -1.73 18.00
CA GLU A 125 -0.21 -0.72 17.69
C GLU A 125 1.18 -1.34 17.51
N HIS A 126 1.49 -2.42 18.26
CA HIS A 126 2.74 -3.16 18.15
C HIS A 126 2.70 -4.29 17.10
N GLY A 127 1.56 -4.45 16.38
CA GLY A 127 1.43 -5.41 15.28
C GLY A 127 1.15 -6.85 15.70
N ASN A 128 0.89 -7.11 16.98
CA ASN A 128 0.52 -8.42 17.49
C ASN A 128 -0.96 -8.74 17.21
N ILE A 129 -1.31 -8.85 15.93
CA ILE A 129 -2.69 -8.88 15.43
C ILE A 129 -3.55 -9.98 16.07
N ALA A 130 -3.00 -11.21 16.16
CA ALA A 130 -3.74 -12.32 16.74
C ALA A 130 -4.08 -12.10 18.25
N THR A 131 -3.14 -11.50 18.98
CA THR A 131 -3.31 -11.18 20.39
C THR A 131 -4.28 -10.00 20.56
N ALA A 132 -4.14 -8.95 19.75
CA ALA A 132 -5.05 -7.81 19.73
C ALA A 132 -6.50 -8.25 19.46
N ARG A 133 -6.69 -9.14 18.46
CA ARG A 133 -8.00 -9.70 18.13
C ARG A 133 -8.65 -10.38 19.32
N ARG A 134 -7.92 -11.23 20.06
CA ARG A 134 -8.44 -11.93 21.23
C ARG A 134 -8.90 -10.95 22.32
N TYR A 135 -8.12 -9.91 22.57
CA TYR A 135 -8.47 -8.88 23.54
C TYR A 135 -9.71 -8.09 23.10
N PHE A 136 -9.81 -7.67 21.84
CA PHE A 136 -11.02 -6.99 21.35
C PHE A 136 -12.27 -7.89 21.39
N ASP A 137 -12.13 -9.18 21.06
CA ASP A 137 -13.23 -10.16 21.20
C ASP A 137 -13.67 -10.25 22.67
N THR A 138 -12.74 -10.26 23.62
CA THR A 138 -13.07 -10.32 25.05
C THR A 138 -13.69 -9.02 25.52
N ALA A 139 -13.15 -7.86 25.13
CA ALA A 139 -13.72 -6.56 25.46
C ALA A 139 -15.18 -6.44 25.01
N LEU A 140 -15.51 -6.89 23.78
CA LEU A 140 -16.86 -6.88 23.26
C LEU A 140 -17.80 -7.89 23.93
N ARG A 141 -17.30 -8.95 24.60
CA ARG A 141 -18.16 -9.79 25.46
C ARG A 141 -18.65 -9.05 26.68
N PHE A 142 -17.84 -8.16 27.25
CA PHE A 142 -18.23 -7.33 28.39
C PHE A 142 -19.09 -6.12 27.98
N GLN A 143 -18.76 -5.48 26.85
CA GLN A 143 -19.49 -4.32 26.32
C GLN A 143 -19.76 -4.48 24.80
N PRO A 144 -20.79 -5.23 24.41
CA PRO A 144 -21.05 -5.58 23.00
C PRO A 144 -21.31 -4.38 22.10
N GLU A 145 -21.89 -3.31 22.62
CA GLU A 145 -22.28 -2.11 21.86
C GLU A 145 -21.38 -0.90 22.19
N ASN A 146 -20.17 -1.14 22.67
CA ASN A 146 -19.23 -0.05 22.88
C ASN A 146 -18.61 0.40 21.53
N SER A 147 -18.98 1.61 21.09
CA SER A 147 -18.60 2.16 19.79
C SER A 147 -17.08 2.22 19.61
N THR A 148 -16.35 2.66 20.64
CA THR A 148 -14.88 2.79 20.58
C THR A 148 -14.21 1.43 20.33
N ILE A 149 -14.61 0.40 21.07
CA ILE A 149 -14.08 -0.96 20.90
C ILE A 149 -14.42 -1.50 19.51
N LEU A 150 -15.68 -1.31 19.05
CA LEU A 150 -16.12 -1.72 17.71
C LEU A 150 -15.31 -1.05 16.61
N VAL A 151 -15.01 0.25 16.75
CA VAL A 151 -14.19 1.01 15.79
C VAL A 151 -12.77 0.48 15.71
N TYR A 152 -12.10 0.25 16.86
CA TYR A 152 -10.73 -0.28 16.86
C TYR A 152 -10.65 -1.70 16.32
N TYR A 153 -11.64 -2.53 16.64
CA TYR A 153 -11.67 -3.88 16.09
C TYR A 153 -11.93 -3.88 14.57
N ALA A 154 -12.84 -3.04 14.09
CA ALA A 154 -13.06 -2.87 12.66
C ALA A 154 -11.79 -2.35 11.95
N ALA A 155 -11.05 -1.43 12.58
CA ALA A 155 -9.78 -0.93 12.05
C ALA A 155 -8.72 -2.03 11.92
N LEU A 156 -8.62 -2.92 12.93
CA LEU A 156 -7.76 -4.10 12.87
C LEU A 156 -8.14 -5.00 11.68
N LEU A 157 -9.43 -5.26 11.49
CA LEU A 157 -9.91 -6.15 10.43
C LEU A 157 -9.68 -5.55 9.03
N VAL A 158 -9.94 -4.25 8.83
CA VAL A 158 -9.63 -3.59 7.54
C VAL A 158 -8.13 -3.63 7.26
N ARG A 159 -7.30 -3.34 8.26
CA ARG A 159 -5.84 -3.37 8.11
C ARG A 159 -5.30 -4.75 7.73
N THR A 160 -5.99 -5.80 8.12
CA THR A 160 -5.61 -7.20 7.85
C THR A 160 -6.34 -7.80 6.65
N GLY A 161 -6.97 -6.99 5.78
CA GLY A 161 -7.66 -7.44 4.57
C GLY A 161 -8.98 -8.18 4.81
N ASN A 162 -9.59 -7.99 5.99
CA ASN A 162 -10.85 -8.64 6.37
C ASN A 162 -12.01 -7.62 6.38
N ALA A 163 -12.14 -6.83 5.34
CA ALA A 163 -13.11 -5.74 5.25
C ALA A 163 -14.56 -6.21 5.38
N GLY A 164 -14.88 -7.38 4.83
CA GLY A 164 -16.21 -7.98 4.95
C GLY A 164 -16.62 -8.25 6.41
N GLN A 165 -15.65 -8.63 7.27
CA GLN A 165 -15.89 -8.81 8.72
C GLN A 165 -15.90 -7.47 9.47
N ALA A 166 -15.19 -6.46 9.01
CA ALA A 166 -15.16 -5.14 9.61
C ALA A 166 -16.46 -4.37 9.43
N LEU A 167 -17.12 -4.53 8.28
CA LEU A 167 -18.32 -3.77 7.92
C LEU A 167 -19.46 -3.86 8.94
N PRO A 168 -19.88 -5.06 9.42
CA PRO A 168 -20.91 -5.15 10.44
C PRO A 168 -20.50 -4.53 11.78
N LEU A 169 -19.22 -4.59 12.17
CA LEU A 169 -18.74 -3.93 13.39
C LEU A 169 -18.80 -2.41 13.25
N ALA A 170 -18.36 -1.85 12.12
CA ALA A 170 -18.44 -0.43 11.86
C ALA A 170 -19.88 0.08 11.79
N GLN A 171 -20.82 -0.70 11.25
CA GLN A 171 -22.25 -0.38 11.26
C GLN A 171 -22.80 -0.32 12.69
N ARG A 172 -22.45 -1.29 13.54
CA ARG A 172 -22.84 -1.30 14.96
C ARG A 172 -22.24 -0.12 15.71
N ALA A 173 -20.98 0.25 15.40
CA ALA A 173 -20.35 1.41 16.03
C ALA A 173 -21.12 2.71 15.76
N VAL A 174 -21.58 2.93 14.52
CA VAL A 174 -22.44 4.09 14.17
C VAL A 174 -23.81 4.03 14.84
N GLN A 175 -24.39 2.83 14.98
CA GLN A 175 -25.67 2.68 15.70
C GLN A 175 -25.52 3.00 17.18
N ALA A 176 -24.42 2.57 17.81
CA ALA A 176 -24.13 2.82 19.22
C ALA A 176 -23.76 4.29 19.50
N ALA A 177 -23.09 4.97 18.55
CA ALA A 177 -22.66 6.36 18.70
C ALA A 177 -22.90 7.16 17.39
N PRO A 178 -24.14 7.60 17.12
CA PRO A 178 -24.49 8.28 15.87
C PRO A 178 -23.88 9.67 15.68
N ASP A 179 -23.21 10.20 16.70
CA ASP A 179 -22.48 11.46 16.67
C ASP A 179 -20.95 11.27 16.75
N SER A 180 -20.44 10.04 16.70
CA SER A 180 -19.00 9.77 16.66
C SER A 180 -18.44 9.96 15.23
N PRO A 181 -17.53 10.92 15.02
CA PRO A 181 -16.82 11.06 13.73
C PRO A 181 -15.99 9.82 13.41
N ASP A 182 -15.35 9.19 14.41
CA ASP A 182 -14.51 8.00 14.23
C ASP A 182 -15.33 6.79 13.76
N ALA A 183 -16.57 6.62 14.29
CA ALA A 183 -17.46 5.56 13.84
C ALA A 183 -17.84 5.72 12.35
N TYR A 184 -18.18 6.95 11.91
CA TYR A 184 -18.45 7.22 10.50
C TYR A 184 -17.20 7.13 9.61
N THR A 185 -16.05 7.56 10.13
CA THR A 185 -14.79 7.38 9.40
C THR A 185 -14.54 5.90 9.16
N MET A 186 -14.62 5.07 10.21
CA MET A 186 -14.38 3.64 10.10
C MET A 186 -15.41 2.93 9.21
N LEU A 187 -16.69 3.34 9.30
CA LEU A 187 -17.72 2.81 8.40
C LEU A 187 -17.39 3.11 6.94
N GLY A 188 -16.95 4.33 6.63
CA GLY A 188 -16.49 4.69 5.28
C GLY A 188 -15.30 3.86 4.81
N TYR A 189 -14.31 3.60 5.68
CA TYR A 189 -13.19 2.72 5.36
C TYR A 189 -13.63 1.28 5.04
N ALA A 190 -14.48 0.69 5.90
CA ALA A 190 -14.99 -0.66 5.68
C ALA A 190 -15.84 -0.75 4.40
N GLN A 191 -16.68 0.26 4.15
CA GLN A 191 -17.49 0.32 2.92
C GLN A 191 -16.61 0.45 1.66
N PHE A 192 -15.61 1.33 1.69
CA PHE A 192 -14.71 1.53 0.56
C PHE A 192 -13.88 0.28 0.26
N ALA A 193 -13.37 -0.38 1.29
CA ALA A 193 -12.65 -1.63 1.17
C ALA A 193 -13.53 -2.81 0.68
N CYS A 194 -14.86 -2.73 0.90
CA CYS A 194 -15.86 -3.65 0.33
C CYS A 194 -16.42 -3.18 -1.01
N ASP A 195 -15.76 -2.27 -1.71
CA ASP A 195 -16.19 -1.68 -3.00
C ASP A 195 -17.56 -0.97 -2.97
N ARG A 196 -18.00 -0.52 -1.81
CA ARG A 196 -19.22 0.27 -1.63
C ARG A 196 -18.92 1.76 -1.63
N THR A 197 -18.30 2.23 -2.74
CA THR A 197 -17.77 3.60 -2.85
C THR A 197 -18.83 4.68 -2.62
N LYS A 198 -20.05 4.49 -3.13
CA LYS A 198 -21.18 5.43 -2.92
C LYS A 198 -21.55 5.55 -1.44
N GLU A 199 -21.59 4.46 -0.72
CA GLU A 199 -21.91 4.43 0.71
C GLU A 199 -20.76 5.03 1.52
N ALA A 200 -19.51 4.74 1.17
CA ALA A 200 -18.32 5.33 1.79
C ALA A 200 -18.30 6.86 1.67
N VAL A 201 -18.64 7.39 0.49
CA VAL A 201 -18.81 8.84 0.28
C VAL A 201 -19.83 9.44 1.25
N ALA A 202 -20.97 8.78 1.47
CA ALA A 202 -21.99 9.25 2.41
C ALA A 202 -21.49 9.23 3.86
N SER A 203 -20.80 8.16 4.26
CA SER A 203 -20.24 8.01 5.61
C SER A 203 -19.15 9.02 5.90
N TRP A 204 -18.19 9.22 4.98
CA TRP A 204 -17.12 10.22 5.15
C TRP A 204 -17.64 11.66 5.09
N LYS A 205 -18.67 11.98 4.29
CA LYS A 205 -19.36 13.28 4.37
C LYS A 205 -19.92 13.53 5.76
N ARG A 206 -20.52 12.51 6.37
CA ARG A 206 -21.07 12.64 7.74
C ARG A 206 -19.96 12.81 8.77
N SER A 207 -18.86 12.04 8.67
CA SER A 207 -17.70 12.18 9.55
C SER A 207 -17.13 13.60 9.51
N VAL A 208 -16.84 14.13 8.29
CA VAL A 208 -16.29 15.49 8.09
C VAL A 208 -17.24 16.56 8.61
N ALA A 209 -18.55 16.38 8.50
CA ALA A 209 -19.55 17.29 9.04
C ALA A 209 -19.58 17.31 10.58
N LEU A 210 -19.27 16.17 11.23
CA LEU A 210 -19.17 16.08 12.69
C LEU A 210 -17.85 16.64 13.21
N ARG A 211 -16.75 16.31 12.55
CA ARG A 211 -15.40 16.81 12.86
C ARG A 211 -14.61 16.96 11.58
N PRO A 212 -14.19 18.18 11.19
CA PRO A 212 -13.31 18.39 10.05
C PRO A 212 -11.97 17.68 10.26
N ASP A 213 -11.60 16.83 9.30
CA ASP A 213 -10.35 16.08 9.28
C ASP A 213 -9.79 16.08 7.85
N SER A 214 -8.54 16.51 7.68
CA SER A 214 -7.92 16.65 6.36
C SER A 214 -7.69 15.30 5.67
N THR A 215 -7.39 14.25 6.41
CA THR A 215 -7.20 12.90 5.88
C THR A 215 -8.53 12.35 5.35
N VAL A 216 -9.60 12.48 6.15
CA VAL A 216 -10.94 12.04 5.73
C VAL A 216 -11.45 12.87 4.53
N GLN A 217 -11.13 14.17 4.46
CA GLN A 217 -11.45 15.01 3.30
C GLN A 217 -10.74 14.51 2.02
N GLN A 218 -9.47 14.14 2.11
CA GLN A 218 -8.72 13.57 0.97
C GLN A 218 -9.31 12.23 0.50
N LEU A 219 -9.67 11.36 1.44
CA LEU A 219 -10.36 10.09 1.15
C LEU A 219 -11.72 10.32 0.48
N LEU A 220 -12.50 11.25 1.02
CA LEU A 220 -13.77 11.63 0.43
C LEU A 220 -13.60 12.15 -1.00
N ALA A 221 -12.62 13.02 -1.23
CA ALA A 221 -12.33 13.53 -2.57
C ALA A 221 -11.88 12.42 -3.54
N LYS A 222 -11.06 11.46 -3.07
CA LYS A 222 -10.67 10.27 -3.85
C LYS A 222 -11.90 9.42 -4.21
N ALA A 223 -12.73 9.07 -3.24
CA ALA A 223 -13.93 8.26 -3.45
C ALA A 223 -14.95 8.96 -4.37
N GLN A 224 -15.08 10.28 -4.31
CA GLN A 224 -15.94 11.04 -5.20
C GLN A 224 -15.46 11.04 -6.65
N ARG A 225 -14.13 11.13 -6.89
CA ARG A 225 -13.56 10.99 -8.25
C ARG A 225 -13.83 9.58 -8.80
N GLU A 226 -13.60 8.55 -8.00
CA GLU A 226 -13.89 7.15 -8.34
C GLU A 226 -15.36 6.98 -8.70
N GLN A 227 -16.27 7.38 -7.81
CA GLN A 227 -17.70 7.30 -8.05
C GLN A 227 -18.14 8.00 -9.35
N SER A 228 -17.53 9.14 -9.65
CA SER A 228 -17.85 9.89 -10.88
C SER A 228 -17.33 9.20 -12.14
N ALA A 229 -16.13 8.60 -12.06
CA ALA A 229 -15.51 7.90 -13.18
C ALA A 229 -16.20 6.56 -13.47
N GLU A 230 -16.73 5.89 -12.44
CA GLU A 230 -17.29 4.54 -12.51
C GLU A 230 -18.85 4.52 -12.63
N THR A 231 -19.48 5.66 -12.87
CA THR A 231 -20.96 5.78 -12.89
C THR A 231 -21.63 4.80 -13.86
N ASP A 232 -21.03 4.56 -15.02
CA ASP A 232 -21.56 3.71 -16.09
C ASP A 232 -20.85 2.35 -16.16
N PHE A 233 -20.07 1.99 -15.15
CA PHE A 233 -19.37 0.71 -15.12
C PHE A 233 -20.33 -0.43 -14.81
N THR A 234 -20.01 -1.58 -15.38
CA THR A 234 -20.67 -2.86 -15.14
C THR A 234 -19.68 -3.83 -14.52
N GLU A 235 -20.19 -4.85 -13.85
CA GLU A 235 -19.41 -5.83 -13.13
C GLU A 235 -19.44 -7.18 -13.82
N ARG A 236 -18.37 -7.94 -13.65
CA ARG A 236 -18.30 -9.35 -14.00
C ARG A 236 -17.48 -10.10 -12.96
N GLU A 237 -18.07 -11.12 -12.40
CA GLU A 237 -17.44 -11.95 -11.37
C GLU A 237 -16.73 -13.18 -11.99
N SER A 238 -15.69 -13.65 -11.32
CA SER A 238 -15.05 -14.95 -11.51
C SER A 238 -14.87 -15.63 -10.16
N SER A 239 -13.96 -16.62 -10.02
CA SER A 239 -13.78 -17.34 -8.75
C SER A 239 -13.21 -16.48 -7.63
N HIS A 240 -12.30 -15.55 -7.96
CA HIS A 240 -11.56 -14.73 -6.98
C HIS A 240 -11.58 -13.24 -7.31
N PHE A 241 -12.21 -12.83 -8.43
CA PHE A 241 -12.16 -11.45 -8.91
C PHE A 241 -13.53 -10.91 -9.25
N VAL A 242 -13.72 -9.61 -8.95
CA VAL A 242 -14.82 -8.78 -9.45
C VAL A 242 -14.22 -7.74 -10.38
N LEU A 243 -14.56 -7.83 -11.69
CA LEU A 243 -14.04 -6.96 -12.73
C LEU A 243 -15.03 -5.84 -13.04
N HIS A 244 -14.63 -4.59 -12.81
CA HIS A 244 -15.39 -3.38 -13.15
C HIS A 244 -14.87 -2.78 -14.43
N TYR A 245 -15.77 -2.43 -15.35
CA TYR A 245 -15.42 -1.91 -16.69
C TYR A 245 -16.54 -1.12 -17.32
N GLU A 246 -16.20 -0.20 -18.21
CA GLU A 246 -17.16 0.41 -19.11
C GLU A 246 -17.34 -0.45 -20.37
N GLY A 247 -18.57 -0.93 -20.60
CA GLY A 247 -18.88 -1.92 -21.64
C GLY A 247 -18.55 -1.51 -23.08
N LYS A 248 -18.43 -0.20 -23.34
CA LYS A 248 -18.09 0.34 -24.67
C LYS A 248 -16.58 0.31 -24.96
N GLN A 249 -15.74 0.23 -23.93
CA GLN A 249 -14.27 0.32 -24.04
C GLN A 249 -13.60 -1.03 -24.24
N THR A 250 -14.24 -2.12 -23.82
CA THR A 250 -13.65 -3.45 -23.86
C THR A 250 -14.59 -4.47 -24.49
N SER A 251 -14.03 -5.39 -25.30
CA SER A 251 -14.78 -6.52 -25.84
C SER A 251 -14.98 -7.62 -24.79
N GLU A 252 -16.01 -8.42 -24.94
CA GLU A 252 -16.27 -9.60 -24.10
C GLU A 252 -15.09 -10.58 -24.10
N ALA A 253 -14.48 -10.80 -25.28
CA ALA A 253 -13.31 -11.66 -25.42
C ALA A 253 -12.11 -11.15 -24.64
N PHE A 254 -11.87 -9.84 -24.66
CA PHE A 254 -10.74 -9.23 -23.93
C PHE A 254 -10.94 -9.32 -22.41
N ARG A 255 -12.14 -9.04 -21.91
CA ARG A 255 -12.46 -9.20 -20.48
C ARG A 255 -12.26 -10.64 -20.01
N SER A 256 -12.68 -11.60 -20.84
CA SER A 256 -12.47 -13.03 -20.55
C SER A 256 -10.98 -13.40 -20.47
N GLN A 257 -10.15 -12.82 -21.36
CA GLN A 257 -8.70 -13.01 -21.32
C GLN A 257 -8.07 -12.43 -20.06
N ILE A 258 -8.50 -11.23 -19.62
CA ILE A 258 -8.02 -10.60 -18.40
C ILE A 258 -8.34 -11.46 -17.18
N LEU A 259 -9.61 -11.89 -17.03
CA LEU A 259 -10.02 -12.73 -15.91
C LEU A 259 -9.30 -14.08 -15.91
N ALA A 260 -9.14 -14.72 -17.08
CA ALA A 260 -8.42 -15.98 -17.17
C ALA A 260 -6.94 -15.85 -16.80
N ALA A 261 -6.30 -14.74 -17.17
CA ALA A 261 -4.92 -14.46 -16.76
C ALA A 261 -4.82 -14.24 -15.24
N LEU A 262 -5.70 -13.43 -14.66
CA LEU A 262 -5.74 -13.18 -13.22
C LEU A 262 -5.98 -14.45 -12.40
N GLU A 263 -6.92 -15.31 -12.81
CA GLU A 263 -7.16 -16.61 -12.14
C GLU A 263 -5.93 -17.53 -12.20
N SER A 264 -5.26 -17.59 -13.36
CA SER A 264 -4.01 -18.35 -13.51
C SER A 264 -2.89 -17.79 -12.61
N ASP A 265 -2.76 -16.47 -12.57
CA ASP A 265 -1.76 -15.80 -11.73
C ASP A 265 -2.08 -15.95 -10.24
N TYR A 266 -3.35 -15.97 -9.85
CA TYR A 266 -3.80 -16.26 -8.48
C TYR A 266 -3.36 -17.64 -8.02
N ASP A 267 -3.54 -18.66 -8.86
CA ASP A 267 -3.09 -20.03 -8.58
C ASP A 267 -1.55 -20.11 -8.45
N ASP A 268 -0.83 -19.41 -9.33
CA ASP A 268 0.64 -19.35 -9.28
C ASP A 268 1.12 -18.68 -7.99
N LEU A 269 0.58 -17.49 -7.67
CA LEU A 269 0.94 -16.75 -6.47
C LEU A 269 0.55 -17.49 -5.18
N THR A 270 -0.56 -18.22 -5.18
CA THR A 270 -0.95 -19.09 -4.07
C THR A 270 0.09 -20.19 -3.85
N ARG A 271 0.63 -20.77 -4.92
CA ARG A 271 1.70 -21.77 -4.84
C ARG A 271 3.00 -21.19 -4.33
N ASP A 272 3.37 -19.99 -4.81
CA ASP A 272 4.65 -19.35 -4.50
C ASP A 272 4.65 -18.68 -3.12
N LEU A 273 3.54 -18.06 -2.70
CA LEU A 273 3.43 -17.29 -1.45
C LEU A 273 2.63 -18.02 -0.35
N GLY A 274 1.84 -19.02 -0.68
CA GLY A 274 1.15 -19.93 0.25
C GLY A 274 -0.23 -19.44 0.67
N THR A 275 -0.38 -18.22 1.20
CA THR A 275 -1.67 -17.74 1.75
C THR A 275 -2.28 -16.69 0.83
N PRO A 276 -3.41 -17.01 0.17
CA PRO A 276 -4.09 -16.05 -0.70
C PRO A 276 -4.89 -14.99 0.09
N PRO A 277 -5.27 -13.88 -0.55
CA PRO A 277 -6.25 -12.94 -0.04
C PRO A 277 -7.57 -13.62 0.35
N HIS A 278 -8.24 -13.12 1.38
CA HIS A 278 -9.46 -13.73 1.91
C HIS A 278 -10.73 -13.27 1.18
N ASP A 279 -10.74 -12.02 0.76
CA ASP A 279 -11.88 -11.39 0.09
C ASP A 279 -11.65 -11.38 -1.44
N ASP A 280 -12.74 -11.31 -2.21
CA ASP A 280 -12.68 -11.16 -3.66
C ASP A 280 -11.92 -9.89 -4.06
N ILE A 281 -11.02 -10.03 -5.02
CA ILE A 281 -10.13 -8.96 -5.45
C ILE A 281 -10.85 -8.09 -6.48
N GLN A 282 -10.98 -6.81 -6.16
CA GLN A 282 -11.58 -5.81 -7.04
C GLN A 282 -10.60 -5.38 -8.12
N VAL A 283 -11.01 -5.45 -9.37
CA VAL A 283 -10.21 -5.06 -10.54
C VAL A 283 -10.99 -4.07 -11.37
N THR A 284 -10.43 -2.88 -11.61
CA THR A 284 -11.10 -1.84 -12.40
C THR A 284 -10.30 -1.51 -13.64
N LEU A 285 -10.95 -1.59 -14.80
CA LEU A 285 -10.35 -1.21 -16.08
C LEU A 285 -10.71 0.23 -16.40
N TYR A 286 -9.72 1.08 -16.58
CA TYR A 286 -9.88 2.49 -16.90
C TYR A 286 -9.37 2.82 -18.31
N THR A 287 -9.88 3.91 -18.91
CA THR A 287 -9.08 4.64 -19.89
C THR A 287 -7.87 5.26 -19.22
N GLU A 288 -6.83 5.59 -19.96
CA GLU A 288 -5.65 6.28 -19.43
C GLU A 288 -6.04 7.56 -18.70
N GLN A 289 -6.90 8.39 -19.31
CA GLN A 289 -7.34 9.64 -18.68
C GLN A 289 -8.08 9.40 -17.36
N ALA A 290 -9.05 8.47 -17.33
CA ALA A 290 -9.80 8.16 -16.12
C ALA A 290 -8.90 7.58 -15.03
N PHE A 291 -7.91 6.76 -15.39
CA PHE A 291 -6.92 6.23 -14.45
C PHE A 291 -6.17 7.35 -13.71
N PHE A 292 -5.60 8.29 -14.43
CA PHE A 292 -4.87 9.41 -13.81
C PHE A 292 -5.80 10.37 -13.06
N ASP A 293 -7.02 10.60 -13.53
CA ASP A 293 -8.00 11.45 -12.85
C ASP A 293 -8.43 10.87 -11.49
N VAL A 294 -8.59 9.55 -11.42
CA VAL A 294 -8.97 8.83 -10.18
C VAL A 294 -7.80 8.70 -9.23
N THR A 295 -6.68 8.16 -9.72
CA THR A 295 -5.55 7.73 -8.89
C THR A 295 -4.63 8.88 -8.50
N ARG A 296 -4.52 9.92 -9.34
CA ARG A 296 -3.49 10.97 -9.22
C ARG A 296 -2.07 10.40 -9.22
N ALA A 297 -1.89 9.26 -9.87
CA ALA A 297 -0.61 8.60 -10.00
C ALA A 297 0.39 9.43 -10.81
N PRO A 298 1.69 9.28 -10.58
CA PRO A 298 2.70 9.82 -11.47
C PRO A 298 2.54 9.27 -12.90
N SER A 299 2.94 10.06 -13.90
CA SER A 299 2.77 9.67 -15.32
C SER A 299 3.52 8.40 -15.73
N TRP A 300 4.52 8.00 -14.97
CA TRP A 300 5.29 6.76 -15.17
C TRP A 300 4.61 5.50 -14.58
N SER A 301 3.52 5.65 -13.82
CA SER A 301 2.81 4.54 -13.21
C SER A 301 1.96 3.80 -14.24
N GLY A 302 2.25 2.52 -14.46
CA GLY A 302 1.55 1.68 -15.43
C GLY A 302 0.23 1.09 -14.91
N ALA A 303 0.10 0.92 -13.59
CA ALA A 303 -1.08 0.44 -12.88
C ALA A 303 -0.91 0.72 -11.38
N ILE A 304 -1.90 0.45 -10.56
CA ILE A 304 -1.82 0.61 -9.09
C ILE A 304 -2.68 -0.44 -8.41
N ASN A 305 -2.15 -0.99 -7.32
CA ASN A 305 -2.92 -1.72 -6.32
C ASN A 305 -2.98 -0.89 -5.03
N ASP A 306 -4.09 -0.23 -4.80
CA ASP A 306 -4.39 0.55 -3.58
C ASP A 306 -5.47 -0.13 -2.71
N GLY A 307 -5.52 -1.45 -2.74
CA GLY A 307 -6.59 -2.30 -2.23
C GLY A 307 -7.55 -2.75 -3.33
N LYS A 308 -7.48 -2.12 -4.50
CA LYS A 308 -8.14 -2.51 -5.76
C LYS A 308 -7.10 -2.46 -6.87
N LEU A 309 -7.13 -3.41 -7.79
CA LEU A 309 -6.28 -3.39 -8.98
C LEU A 309 -6.86 -2.39 -9.99
N ARG A 310 -6.16 -1.29 -10.21
CA ARG A 310 -6.56 -0.24 -11.16
C ARG A 310 -5.69 -0.29 -12.39
N ILE A 311 -6.25 -0.69 -13.51
CA ILE A 311 -5.54 -1.03 -14.73
C ILE A 311 -5.95 -0.08 -15.87
N PRO A 312 -5.06 0.78 -16.36
CA PRO A 312 -5.33 1.56 -17.58
C PRO A 312 -5.18 0.64 -18.79
N ILE A 313 -6.22 0.50 -19.59
CA ILE A 313 -6.22 -0.39 -20.77
C ILE A 313 -5.69 0.28 -22.03
N ASN A 314 -5.53 1.61 -22.04
CA ASN A 314 -4.88 2.39 -23.12
C ASN A 314 -5.34 2.00 -24.54
N GLY A 315 -6.62 1.67 -24.71
CA GLY A 315 -7.19 1.25 -26.00
C GLY A 315 -6.81 -0.16 -26.46
N LEU A 316 -6.22 -0.97 -25.58
CA LEU A 316 -5.93 -2.38 -25.87
C LEU A 316 -7.23 -3.17 -26.13
N THR A 317 -7.17 -4.07 -27.10
CA THR A 317 -8.31 -4.92 -27.52
C THR A 317 -8.06 -6.40 -27.24
N SER A 318 -6.83 -6.76 -26.85
CA SER A 318 -6.42 -8.14 -26.53
C SER A 318 -5.29 -8.13 -25.50
N MET A 319 -5.07 -9.25 -24.85
CA MET A 319 -3.96 -9.45 -23.92
C MET A 319 -2.62 -9.26 -24.62
N THR A 320 -1.73 -8.49 -23.99
CA THR A 320 -0.32 -8.34 -24.38
C THR A 320 0.59 -8.92 -23.32
N PRO A 321 1.84 -9.30 -23.65
CA PRO A 321 2.80 -9.75 -22.62
C PRO A 321 3.04 -8.70 -21.53
N GLU A 322 3.06 -7.41 -21.88
CA GLU A 322 3.21 -6.31 -20.92
C GLU A 322 2.03 -6.25 -19.97
N LEU A 323 0.81 -6.29 -20.49
CA LEU A 323 -0.40 -6.27 -19.67
C LEU A 323 -0.42 -7.49 -18.73
N ALA A 324 -0.08 -8.68 -19.23
CA ALA A 324 -0.03 -9.88 -18.40
C ALA A 324 0.97 -9.73 -17.24
N ARG A 325 2.17 -9.17 -17.50
CA ARG A 325 3.14 -8.89 -16.42
C ARG A 325 2.60 -7.88 -15.41
N VAL A 326 2.01 -6.79 -15.89
CA VAL A 326 1.42 -5.76 -15.01
C VAL A 326 0.32 -6.35 -14.14
N LEU A 327 -0.58 -7.17 -14.69
CA LEU A 327 -1.63 -7.84 -13.93
C LEU A 327 -1.05 -8.72 -12.81
N LYS A 328 -0.03 -9.51 -13.10
CA LYS A 328 0.63 -10.38 -12.12
C LYS A 328 1.35 -9.57 -11.04
N HIS A 329 2.03 -8.50 -11.43
CA HIS A 329 2.70 -7.57 -10.52
C HIS A 329 1.72 -6.96 -9.52
N GLU A 330 0.64 -6.36 -10.03
CA GLU A 330 -0.37 -5.73 -9.17
C GLU A 330 -1.11 -6.75 -8.30
N LEU A 331 -1.34 -7.95 -8.83
CA LEU A 331 -1.94 -9.02 -8.03
C LEU A 331 -1.01 -9.48 -6.90
N ALA A 332 0.29 -9.56 -7.13
CA ALA A 332 1.27 -9.94 -6.10
C ALA A 332 1.22 -9.00 -4.90
N HIS A 333 0.95 -7.70 -5.10
CA HIS A 333 0.79 -6.74 -4.01
C HIS A 333 -0.35 -7.12 -3.06
N SER A 334 -1.46 -7.67 -3.55
CA SER A 334 -2.56 -8.13 -2.70
C SER A 334 -2.14 -9.29 -1.79
N PHE A 335 -1.35 -10.24 -2.32
CA PHE A 335 -0.82 -11.37 -1.54
C PHE A 335 0.20 -10.91 -0.50
N ILE A 336 1.13 -10.01 -0.88
CA ILE A 336 2.15 -9.49 0.03
C ILE A 336 1.50 -8.71 1.18
N ASN A 337 0.50 -7.88 0.88
CA ASN A 337 -0.28 -7.15 1.89
C ASN A 337 -1.00 -8.09 2.86
N GLN A 338 -1.62 -9.16 2.35
CA GLN A 338 -2.27 -10.18 3.18
C GLN A 338 -1.25 -10.87 4.12
N LEU A 339 -0.12 -11.31 3.58
CA LEU A 339 0.90 -12.05 4.33
C LEU A 339 1.61 -11.19 5.37
N SER A 340 1.86 -9.92 5.07
CA SER A 340 2.57 -8.98 5.95
C SER A 340 1.65 -8.16 6.85
N ALA A 341 0.32 -8.33 6.74
CA ALA A 341 -0.68 -7.44 7.35
C ALA A 341 -0.41 -5.95 7.04
N GLY A 342 -0.01 -5.64 5.80
CA GLY A 342 0.32 -4.31 5.34
C GLY A 342 1.60 -3.70 5.92
N ARG A 343 2.50 -4.50 6.50
CA ARG A 343 3.74 -4.04 7.17
C ARG A 343 5.01 -4.32 6.37
N CYS A 344 4.87 -4.73 5.11
CA CYS A 344 6.02 -4.98 4.24
C CYS A 344 6.71 -3.65 3.87
N PRO A 345 8.03 -3.49 4.07
CA PRO A 345 8.74 -2.30 3.62
C PRO A 345 8.72 -2.26 2.08
N MET A 346 8.71 -1.05 1.51
CA MET A 346 8.48 -0.87 0.06
C MET A 346 9.51 -1.60 -0.80
N TRP A 347 10.80 -1.57 -0.43
CA TRP A 347 11.83 -2.30 -1.19
C TRP A 347 11.57 -3.81 -1.29
N LEU A 348 11.08 -4.43 -0.20
CA LEU A 348 10.73 -5.85 -0.18
C LEU A 348 9.43 -6.11 -0.95
N HIS A 349 8.46 -5.22 -0.78
CA HIS A 349 7.15 -5.29 -1.44
C HIS A 349 7.29 -5.25 -2.97
N GLU A 350 8.02 -4.26 -3.48
CA GLU A 350 8.27 -4.09 -4.91
C GLU A 350 9.22 -5.15 -5.47
N GLY A 351 10.24 -5.51 -4.71
CA GLY A 351 11.18 -6.54 -5.12
C GLY A 351 10.53 -7.92 -5.29
N ILE A 352 9.61 -8.30 -4.38
CA ILE A 352 8.85 -9.56 -4.49
C ILE A 352 7.89 -9.49 -5.69
N ALA A 353 7.15 -8.40 -5.87
CA ALA A 353 6.23 -8.25 -6.99
C ALA A 353 6.96 -8.38 -8.33
N GLN A 354 8.12 -7.72 -8.49
CA GLN A 354 8.95 -7.83 -9.68
C GLN A 354 9.54 -9.25 -9.88
N LEU A 355 9.94 -9.93 -8.82
CA LEU A 355 10.44 -11.31 -8.90
C LEU A 355 9.33 -12.27 -9.40
N LEU A 356 8.10 -12.09 -8.92
CA LEU A 356 6.96 -12.94 -9.24
C LEU A 356 6.34 -12.64 -10.62
N GLU A 357 6.52 -11.45 -11.18
CA GLU A 357 6.16 -11.13 -12.58
C GLU A 357 7.15 -11.65 -13.63
N PRO A 358 7.98 -12.58 -13.33
CA PRO A 358 9.29 -13.04 -13.84
C PRO A 358 10.14 -11.95 -14.52
N LYS A 359 10.38 -10.87 -13.81
CA LYS A 359 11.32 -9.83 -14.22
C LYS A 359 12.75 -10.21 -13.85
N SER A 360 13.69 -9.92 -14.72
CA SER A 360 15.13 -10.06 -14.46
C SER A 360 15.83 -8.71 -14.60
N LEU A 361 16.96 -8.55 -13.92
CA LEU A 361 17.76 -7.33 -14.03
C LEU A 361 18.28 -7.09 -15.47
N GLY A 362 18.46 -8.15 -16.26
CA GLY A 362 18.83 -8.01 -17.68
C GLY A 362 20.03 -7.07 -17.89
N SER A 363 19.80 -6.00 -18.68
CA SER A 363 20.80 -4.95 -18.96
C SER A 363 21.15 -4.09 -17.75
N ASP A 364 20.27 -4.01 -16.75
CA ASP A 364 20.45 -3.18 -15.56
C ASP A 364 21.42 -3.80 -14.55
N GLY A 365 21.65 -5.12 -14.63
CA GLY A 365 22.49 -5.85 -13.69
C GLY A 365 23.93 -5.31 -13.63
N ARG A 366 24.52 -4.95 -14.76
CA ARG A 366 25.90 -4.41 -14.81
C ARG A 366 26.02 -2.99 -14.27
N PRO A 367 25.19 -2.02 -14.69
CA PRO A 367 25.15 -0.70 -14.06
C PRO A 367 24.92 -0.77 -12.56
N LEU A 368 24.01 -1.64 -12.11
CA LEU A 368 23.71 -1.84 -10.71
C LEU A 368 24.90 -2.42 -9.92
N ALA A 369 25.61 -3.41 -10.48
CA ALA A 369 26.85 -3.94 -9.89
C ALA A 369 27.91 -2.85 -9.70
N GLN A 370 28.05 -1.94 -10.68
CA GLN A 370 28.98 -0.80 -10.60
C GLN A 370 28.53 0.20 -9.52
N LEU A 371 27.23 0.47 -9.41
CA LEU A 371 26.65 1.35 -8.40
C LEU A 371 26.94 0.83 -6.97
N PHE A 372 26.72 -0.47 -6.74
CA PHE A 372 26.99 -1.12 -5.46
C PHE A 372 28.50 -1.16 -5.16
N ALA A 373 29.34 -1.46 -6.14
CA ALA A 373 30.80 -1.44 -5.97
C ALA A 373 31.34 -0.04 -5.61
N ALA A 374 30.71 1.01 -6.12
CA ALA A 374 31.04 2.40 -5.80
C ALA A 374 30.41 2.90 -4.48
N GLN A 375 29.60 2.08 -3.81
CA GLN A 375 28.83 2.44 -2.61
C GLN A 375 27.89 3.65 -2.83
N HIS A 376 27.32 3.74 -4.03
CA HIS A 376 26.36 4.77 -4.40
C HIS A 376 24.90 4.24 -4.44
N ASN A 377 24.67 2.99 -4.04
CA ASN A 377 23.36 2.41 -3.90
C ASN A 377 22.55 3.11 -2.81
N ILE A 378 21.25 3.09 -2.93
CA ILE A 378 20.34 3.68 -1.95
C ILE A 378 20.33 2.78 -0.71
N PRO A 379 20.52 3.32 0.51
CA PRO A 379 20.41 2.53 1.73
C PRO A 379 18.99 1.92 1.90
N LEU A 380 18.89 0.64 2.26
CA LEU A 380 17.58 -0.06 2.37
C LEU A 380 16.61 0.61 3.35
N ASN A 381 17.10 1.23 4.41
CA ASN A 381 16.26 2.00 5.32
C ASN A 381 15.61 3.23 4.65
N ALA A 382 16.24 3.80 3.64
CA ALA A 382 15.65 4.88 2.83
C ALA A 382 14.62 4.37 1.80
N LEU A 383 14.63 3.07 1.52
CA LEU A 383 13.69 2.37 0.63
C LEU A 383 12.52 1.70 1.39
N GLU A 384 12.38 1.91 2.70
CA GLU A 384 11.24 1.38 3.46
C GLU A 384 9.93 2.08 3.12
N GLY A 385 9.98 3.38 2.83
CA GLY A 385 8.81 4.20 2.50
C GLY A 385 8.47 4.21 1.01
N SER A 386 7.36 4.86 0.68
CA SER A 386 6.84 4.95 -0.69
C SER A 386 7.80 5.64 -1.67
N PHE A 387 7.96 5.09 -2.87
CA PHE A 387 8.76 5.65 -3.96
C PHE A 387 8.04 6.77 -4.75
N MET A 388 6.76 7.06 -4.43
CA MET A 388 5.94 8.05 -5.12
C MET A 388 6.49 9.50 -5.06
N ALA A 389 7.38 9.78 -4.10
CA ALA A 389 8.04 11.07 -3.97
C ALA A 389 9.39 11.14 -4.71
N PHE A 390 9.84 10.03 -5.31
CA PHE A 390 11.10 9.96 -6.04
C PHE A 390 10.94 10.56 -7.45
N SER A 391 12.00 11.14 -7.99
CA SER A 391 12.08 11.42 -9.41
C SER A 391 12.03 10.11 -10.22
N GLY A 392 11.71 10.17 -11.51
CA GLY A 392 11.67 8.98 -12.36
C GLY A 392 12.97 8.15 -12.29
N ALA A 393 14.13 8.81 -12.35
CA ALA A 393 15.44 8.14 -12.24
C ALA A 393 15.67 7.49 -10.87
N GLN A 394 15.30 8.16 -9.78
CA GLN A 394 15.40 7.59 -8.43
C GLN A 394 14.44 6.41 -8.24
N ALA A 395 13.21 6.53 -8.73
CA ALA A 395 12.23 5.45 -8.69
C ALA A 395 12.75 4.23 -9.45
N TYR A 396 13.26 4.43 -10.66
CA TYR A 396 13.86 3.36 -11.46
C TYR A 396 14.99 2.64 -10.72
N ALA A 397 15.93 3.39 -10.12
CA ALA A 397 17.01 2.83 -9.30
C ALA A 397 16.45 2.05 -8.10
N ALA A 398 15.48 2.61 -7.38
CA ALA A 398 14.85 1.98 -6.23
C ALA A 398 14.17 0.64 -6.60
N TYR A 399 13.45 0.59 -7.73
CA TYR A 399 12.86 -0.64 -8.26
C TYR A 399 13.92 -1.68 -8.63
N ALA A 400 15.00 -1.27 -9.32
CA ALA A 400 16.07 -2.16 -9.72
C ALA A 400 16.85 -2.72 -8.50
N GLU A 401 17.15 -1.87 -7.51
CA GLU A 401 17.79 -2.28 -6.27
C GLU A 401 16.88 -3.22 -5.45
N SER A 402 15.59 -2.94 -5.36
CA SER A 402 14.60 -3.81 -4.73
C SER A 402 14.58 -5.21 -5.34
N LEU A 403 14.53 -5.28 -6.67
CA LEU A 403 14.59 -6.55 -7.39
C LEU A 403 15.92 -7.28 -7.15
N ALA A 404 17.05 -6.58 -7.13
CA ALA A 404 18.35 -7.19 -6.88
C ALA A 404 18.45 -7.81 -5.50
N VAL A 405 17.99 -7.09 -4.46
CA VAL A 405 18.00 -7.57 -3.08
C VAL A 405 17.10 -8.80 -2.92
N VAL A 406 15.87 -8.74 -3.45
CA VAL A 406 14.94 -9.87 -3.33
C VAL A 406 15.38 -11.06 -4.18
N SER A 407 15.98 -10.83 -5.36
CA SER A 407 16.57 -11.90 -6.16
C SER A 407 17.71 -12.60 -5.43
N TYR A 408 18.59 -11.84 -4.73
CA TYR A 408 19.63 -12.42 -3.90
C TYR A 408 19.05 -13.27 -2.78
N ILE A 409 18.03 -12.78 -2.06
CA ILE A 409 17.38 -13.54 -0.98
C ILE A 409 16.78 -14.83 -1.53
N ASN A 410 16.05 -14.74 -2.66
CA ASN A 410 15.43 -15.90 -3.28
C ASN A 410 16.46 -16.93 -3.80
N ASP A 411 17.51 -16.47 -4.48
CA ASP A 411 18.54 -17.35 -5.05
C ASP A 411 19.38 -18.04 -3.97
N THR A 412 19.56 -17.39 -2.81
CA THR A 412 20.43 -17.88 -1.72
C THR A 412 19.66 -18.68 -0.68
N TYR A 413 18.48 -18.22 -0.29
CA TYR A 413 17.71 -18.78 0.83
C TYR A 413 16.38 -19.40 0.39
N GLY A 414 15.83 -18.96 -0.75
CA GLY A 414 14.59 -19.46 -1.32
C GLY A 414 13.33 -18.68 -0.91
N MET A 415 12.23 -18.99 -1.61
CA MET A 415 10.92 -18.32 -1.39
C MET A 415 10.38 -18.58 0.01
N GLY A 416 10.67 -19.72 0.64
CA GLY A 416 10.23 -20.03 1.99
C GLY A 416 10.74 -19.05 3.06
N ASP A 417 11.96 -18.52 2.89
CA ASP A 417 12.48 -17.51 3.82
C ASP A 417 11.87 -16.12 3.55
N ILE A 418 11.54 -15.79 2.30
CA ILE A 418 10.74 -14.61 1.98
C ILE A 418 9.37 -14.69 2.67
N GLN A 419 8.66 -15.81 2.57
CA GLN A 419 7.38 -16.03 3.26
C GLN A 419 7.54 -15.87 4.78
N ARG A 420 8.62 -16.40 5.36
CA ARG A 420 8.90 -16.28 6.79
C ARG A 420 9.16 -14.84 7.21
N ILE A 421 9.89 -14.06 6.41
CA ILE A 421 10.09 -12.62 6.67
C ILE A 421 8.73 -11.90 6.68
N LEU A 422 7.88 -12.12 5.66
CA LEU A 422 6.53 -11.53 5.60
C LEU A 422 5.68 -11.90 6.82
N GLN A 423 5.75 -13.16 7.26
CA GLN A 423 5.05 -13.63 8.46
C GLN A 423 5.53 -12.93 9.74
N LEU A 424 6.85 -12.74 9.91
CA LEU A 424 7.40 -12.03 11.06
C LEU A 424 6.99 -10.55 11.05
N LEU A 425 6.97 -9.92 9.87
CA LEU A 425 6.45 -8.56 9.72
C LEU A 425 4.98 -8.46 10.14
N SER A 426 4.14 -9.43 9.77
CA SER A 426 2.73 -9.46 10.19
C SER A 426 2.56 -9.60 11.70
N GLN A 427 3.53 -10.22 12.37
CA GLN A 427 3.57 -10.38 13.83
C GLN A 427 4.16 -9.17 14.58
N GLY A 428 4.52 -8.10 13.86
CA GLY A 428 5.01 -6.88 14.46
C GLY A 428 6.52 -6.71 14.52
N SER A 429 7.30 -7.65 13.96
CA SER A 429 8.74 -7.49 13.86
C SER A 429 9.09 -6.30 12.96
N SER A 430 10.16 -5.58 13.29
CA SER A 430 10.75 -4.64 12.34
C SER A 430 11.41 -5.40 11.18
N SER A 431 11.64 -4.71 10.07
CA SER A 431 12.26 -5.31 8.88
C SER A 431 13.62 -5.94 9.21
N GLU A 432 14.49 -5.23 9.91
CA GLU A 432 15.78 -5.78 10.31
C GLU A 432 15.66 -6.96 11.30
N ALA A 433 14.71 -6.91 12.23
CA ALA A 433 14.51 -8.02 13.18
C ALA A 433 14.03 -9.27 12.44
N ALA A 434 13.16 -9.13 11.44
CA ALA A 434 12.71 -10.22 10.59
C ALA A 434 13.85 -10.81 9.73
N LEU A 435 14.71 -9.97 9.15
CA LEU A 435 15.90 -10.40 8.40
C LEU A 435 16.88 -11.15 9.29
N ARG A 436 17.23 -10.60 10.46
CA ARG A 436 18.14 -11.28 11.41
C ARG A 436 17.61 -12.62 11.89
N ALA A 437 16.32 -12.72 12.13
CA ALA A 437 15.69 -13.97 12.58
C ALA A 437 15.59 -15.04 11.48
N THR A 438 15.62 -14.66 10.21
CA THR A 438 15.39 -15.56 9.07
C THR A 438 16.69 -15.86 8.31
N ILE A 439 17.40 -14.81 7.89
CA ILE A 439 18.59 -14.94 7.04
C ILE A 439 19.88 -14.46 7.73
N HIS A 440 19.81 -14.14 9.02
CA HIS A 440 20.95 -13.76 9.89
C HIS A 440 21.72 -12.53 9.43
N CYS A 441 21.08 -11.60 8.69
CA CYS A 441 21.65 -10.37 8.19
C CYS A 441 20.90 -9.15 8.73
N ASP A 442 21.60 -8.05 8.93
CA ASP A 442 20.98 -6.73 9.00
C ASP A 442 21.02 -6.04 7.61
N TYR A 443 20.57 -4.78 7.54
CA TYR A 443 20.56 -4.07 6.25
C TYR A 443 21.96 -3.85 5.68
N GLY A 444 22.96 -3.59 6.54
CA GLY A 444 24.33 -3.40 6.10
C GLY A 444 24.95 -4.68 5.56
N ASP A 445 24.76 -5.79 6.28
CA ASP A 445 25.22 -7.12 5.86
C ASP A 445 24.54 -7.53 4.53
N LEU A 446 23.22 -7.36 4.45
CA LEU A 446 22.44 -7.71 3.26
C LEU A 446 22.91 -6.93 2.02
N GLN A 447 23.12 -5.61 2.14
CA GLN A 447 23.62 -4.80 1.02
C GLN A 447 25.04 -5.21 0.62
N ALA A 448 25.92 -5.57 1.56
CA ALA A 448 27.26 -6.06 1.26
C ALA A 448 27.24 -7.41 0.52
N GLU A 449 26.34 -8.33 0.91
CA GLU A 449 26.17 -9.61 0.22
C GLU A 449 25.56 -9.43 -1.19
N VAL A 450 24.58 -8.53 -1.34
CA VAL A 450 24.01 -8.17 -2.64
C VAL A 450 25.09 -7.58 -3.57
N ALA A 451 25.98 -6.75 -3.04
CA ALA A 451 27.10 -6.21 -3.83
C ALA A 451 28.00 -7.33 -4.42
N LYS A 452 28.32 -8.36 -3.62
CA LYS A 452 29.08 -9.54 -4.07
C LYS A 452 28.28 -10.33 -5.11
N TYR A 453 27.02 -10.63 -4.83
CA TYR A 453 26.13 -11.34 -5.74
C TYR A 453 26.03 -10.65 -7.11
N LEU A 454 25.88 -9.33 -7.12
CA LEU A 454 25.85 -8.54 -8.37
C LEU A 454 27.20 -8.55 -9.09
N ALA A 455 28.32 -8.43 -8.35
CA ALA A 455 29.66 -8.50 -8.93
C ALA A 455 29.93 -9.87 -9.58
N ASP A 456 29.54 -10.96 -8.92
CA ASP A 456 29.72 -12.33 -9.42
C ASP A 456 28.84 -12.61 -10.66
N LYS A 457 27.62 -12.08 -10.68
CA LYS A 457 26.64 -12.37 -11.74
C LYS A 457 26.77 -11.44 -12.96
N TYR A 458 27.19 -10.17 -12.75
CA TYR A 458 27.17 -9.12 -13.76
C TYR A 458 28.50 -8.31 -13.85
N GLY A 459 29.45 -8.54 -12.99
CA GLY A 459 30.61 -7.67 -12.71
C GLY A 459 31.78 -7.75 -13.68
N THR A 460 31.68 -8.37 -14.86
CA THR A 460 32.80 -8.43 -15.85
C THR A 460 32.68 -7.42 -16.99
#